data_370d6ffef005ec3de916fbdfba6e6e29
#
_entry.id   370d6ffef005ec3de916fbdfba6e6e29
#
_cell.length_a   1.000
_cell.length_b   1.000
_cell.length_c   1.000
_cell.angle_alpha   90.00
_cell.angle_beta   90.00
_cell.angle_gamma   90.00
#
_symmetry.space_group_name_H-M   'P 1'
#
loop_
_entity.id
_entity.type
_entity.pdbx_description
1 polymer ?
#
loop_
_entity_poly.entity_id
_entity_poly.type
_entity_poly.pdbx_seq_one_letter_code
_entity_poly.pdbx_strand_id
1 'polypeptide(L)'
;KATSRKFAGLLVAQWILSIVLASVASAEAWAGAESAVGGYVLTALLLGGLISIPPAIMGWVRPSSEVTRNLIGAAQLLMSGLLIYLVAGRIAMHFHIFVSLAFLGLYYDWKVLVTASVVTAIDHFVRGIVAPMSMFGVTYSAPWMAAEHTAWVIFEVGFLTLGCLQAIRAQRNRARTELENEAQN
;
A
#
# COMPACT_ATOMS: atom_id res chain seq x y z
N LYS A 1 7.75 -9.47 14.28
CA LYS A 1 7.26 -8.49 15.30
C LYS A 1 7.74 -7.06 14.98
N ALA A 2 9.05 -6.85 14.80
CA ALA A 2 9.61 -5.52 14.51
C ALA A 2 9.03 -4.91 13.22
N THR A 3 8.87 -5.70 12.16
CA THR A 3 8.34 -5.26 10.86
C THR A 3 6.94 -4.65 10.99
N SER A 4 6.00 -5.33 11.65
CA SER A 4 4.62 -4.81 11.83
C SER A 4 4.57 -3.51 12.62
N ARG A 5 5.45 -3.34 13.62
CA ARG A 5 5.54 -2.08 14.37
C ARG A 5 6.10 -0.94 13.52
N LYS A 6 7.08 -1.21 12.64
CA LYS A 6 7.58 -0.21 11.68
C LYS A 6 6.47 0.24 10.73
N PHE A 7 5.70 -0.70 10.18
CA PHE A 7 4.56 -0.38 9.34
C PHE A 7 3.44 0.36 10.07
N ALA A 8 3.19 0.05 11.34
CA ALA A 8 2.26 0.81 12.16
C ALA A 8 2.67 2.29 12.27
N GLY A 9 3.95 2.57 12.51
CA GLY A 9 4.49 3.93 12.50
C GLY A 9 4.42 4.58 11.11
N LEU A 10 4.71 3.82 10.05
CA LEU A 10 4.63 4.30 8.66
C LEU A 10 3.19 4.71 8.28
N LEU A 11 2.19 3.90 8.62
CA LEU A 11 0.78 4.22 8.35
C LEU A 11 0.35 5.51 9.05
N VAL A 12 0.76 5.73 10.30
CA VAL A 12 0.48 6.98 11.02
C VAL A 12 1.18 8.17 10.34
N ALA A 13 2.43 8.02 9.94
CA ALA A 13 3.17 9.07 9.22
C ALA A 13 2.52 9.41 7.87
N GLN A 14 2.08 8.40 7.12
CA GLN A 14 1.35 8.58 5.85
C GLN A 14 -0.02 9.22 6.05
N TRP A 15 -0.71 8.91 7.14
CA TRP A 15 -1.96 9.60 7.50
C TRP A 15 -1.72 11.09 7.74
N ILE A 16 -0.70 11.46 8.52
CA ILE A 16 -0.32 12.86 8.72
C ILE A 16 0.04 13.50 7.36
N LEU A 17 0.83 12.82 6.54
CA LEU A 17 1.20 13.29 5.20
C LEU A 17 -0.05 13.51 4.33
N SER A 18 -1.05 12.65 4.39
CA SER A 18 -2.29 12.80 3.62
C SER A 18 -3.06 14.06 3.99
N ILE A 19 -3.08 14.44 5.28
CA ILE A 19 -3.71 15.66 5.77
C ILE A 19 -2.93 16.90 5.26
N VAL A 20 -1.61 16.88 5.35
CA VAL A 20 -0.75 17.95 4.80
C VAL A 20 -0.95 18.09 3.29
N LEU A 21 -0.94 16.97 2.56
CA LEU A 21 -1.13 16.95 1.11
C LEU A 21 -2.52 17.51 0.73
N ALA A 22 -3.56 17.13 1.48
CA ALA A 22 -4.91 17.62 1.27
C ALA A 22 -5.01 19.15 1.46
N SER A 23 -4.28 19.71 2.43
CA SER A 23 -4.32 21.16 2.70
C SER A 23 -3.51 22.00 1.73
N VAL A 24 -2.46 21.42 1.08
CA VAL A 24 -1.52 22.18 0.25
C VAL A 24 -1.73 21.95 -1.24
N ALA A 25 -2.00 20.70 -1.66
CA ALA A 25 -1.93 20.31 -3.07
C ALA A 25 -3.29 19.98 -3.69
N SER A 26 -4.35 19.71 -2.91
CA SER A 26 -5.62 19.26 -3.49
C SER A 26 -6.36 20.36 -4.25
N ALA A 27 -6.29 21.61 -3.80
CA ALA A 27 -6.94 22.74 -4.49
C ALA A 27 -6.40 22.92 -5.92
N GLU A 28 -5.08 22.89 -6.08
CA GLU A 28 -4.41 22.98 -7.37
C GLU A 28 -4.70 21.75 -8.24
N ALA A 29 -4.60 20.55 -7.67
CA ALA A 29 -4.80 19.29 -8.38
C ALA A 29 -6.22 19.16 -8.95
N TRP A 30 -7.23 19.61 -8.23
CA TRP A 30 -8.65 19.57 -8.62
C TRP A 30 -9.12 20.85 -9.34
N ALA A 31 -8.19 21.58 -9.99
CA ALA A 31 -8.45 22.70 -10.90
C ALA A 31 -9.42 23.77 -10.35
N GLY A 32 -9.01 24.48 -9.32
CA GLY A 32 -9.76 25.62 -8.77
C GLY A 32 -10.80 25.25 -7.71
N ALA A 33 -10.76 24.05 -7.17
CA ALA A 33 -11.62 23.64 -6.06
C ALA A 33 -11.18 24.24 -4.70
N GLU A 34 -10.73 25.50 -4.66
CA GLU A 34 -10.29 26.17 -3.43
C GLU A 34 -11.36 26.13 -2.34
N SER A 35 -12.63 26.28 -2.71
CA SER A 35 -13.76 26.17 -1.79
C SER A 35 -13.97 24.76 -1.22
N ALA A 36 -13.39 23.71 -1.84
CA ALA A 36 -13.52 22.33 -1.44
C ALA A 36 -12.35 21.79 -0.62
N VAL A 37 -11.30 22.60 -0.35
CA VAL A 37 -10.13 22.17 0.42
C VAL A 37 -10.51 21.58 1.78
N GLY A 38 -11.45 22.18 2.49
CA GLY A 38 -11.98 21.66 3.75
C GLY A 38 -12.54 20.23 3.62
N GLY A 39 -13.18 19.91 2.51
CA GLY A 39 -13.68 18.57 2.20
C GLY A 39 -12.55 17.55 2.00
N TYR A 40 -11.48 17.92 1.28
CA TYR A 40 -10.33 17.05 1.08
C TYR A 40 -9.56 16.81 2.38
N VAL A 41 -9.39 17.86 3.20
CA VAL A 41 -8.77 17.74 4.53
C VAL A 41 -9.62 16.83 5.44
N LEU A 42 -10.95 17.01 5.44
CA LEU A 42 -11.84 16.15 6.21
C LEU A 42 -11.77 14.67 5.71
N THR A 43 -11.72 14.46 4.40
CA THR A 43 -11.54 13.12 3.81
C THR A 43 -10.20 12.51 4.25
N ALA A 44 -9.12 13.25 4.17
CA ALA A 44 -7.80 12.78 4.62
C ALA A 44 -7.80 12.45 6.12
N LEU A 45 -8.45 13.28 6.94
CA LEU A 45 -8.53 13.09 8.38
C LEU A 45 -9.35 11.82 8.71
N LEU A 46 -10.56 11.72 8.21
CA LEU A 46 -11.51 10.65 8.58
C LEU A 46 -11.16 9.33 7.88
N LEU A 47 -11.05 9.34 6.55
CA LEU A 47 -10.77 8.13 5.78
C LEU A 47 -9.34 7.66 5.99
N GLY A 48 -8.36 8.56 6.00
CA GLY A 48 -6.98 8.24 6.30
C GLY A 48 -6.81 7.69 7.73
N GLY A 49 -7.52 8.25 8.71
CA GLY A 49 -7.57 7.73 10.08
C GLY A 49 -8.20 6.34 10.15
N LEU A 50 -9.31 6.11 9.46
CA LEU A 50 -9.98 4.80 9.37
C LEU A 50 -9.08 3.74 8.74
N ILE A 51 -8.35 4.09 7.70
CA ILE A 51 -7.39 3.21 7.03
C ILE A 51 -6.19 2.89 7.93
N SER A 52 -5.68 3.88 8.67
CA SER A 52 -4.38 3.77 9.35
C SER A 52 -4.47 3.31 10.80
N ILE A 53 -5.44 3.79 11.57
CA ILE A 53 -5.50 3.57 13.03
C ILE A 53 -5.72 2.09 13.39
N PRO A 54 -6.72 1.37 12.84
CA PRO A 54 -6.95 -0.02 13.22
C PRO A 54 -5.76 -0.94 12.93
N PRO A 55 -5.13 -0.91 11.72
CA PRO A 55 -3.96 -1.74 11.46
C PRO A 55 -2.73 -1.29 12.25
N ALA A 56 -2.58 0.00 12.57
CA ALA A 56 -1.50 0.47 13.44
C ALA A 56 -1.65 -0.09 14.85
N ILE A 57 -2.84 -0.05 15.44
CA ILE A 57 -3.12 -0.66 16.75
C ILE A 57 -2.81 -2.16 16.70
N MET A 58 -3.30 -2.88 15.68
CA MET A 58 -3.03 -4.31 15.51
C MET A 58 -1.54 -4.60 15.35
N GLY A 59 -0.80 -3.74 14.66
CA GLY A 59 0.66 -3.83 14.50
C GLY A 59 1.43 -3.73 15.82
N TRP A 60 0.90 -3.01 16.80
CA TRP A 60 1.47 -2.92 18.15
C TRP A 60 1.00 -4.05 19.07
N VAL A 61 -0.30 -4.35 19.08
CA VAL A 61 -0.91 -5.33 20.02
C VAL A 61 -0.64 -6.77 19.60
N ARG A 62 -0.77 -7.08 18.32
CA ARG A 62 -0.61 -8.45 17.76
C ARG A 62 0.35 -8.48 16.55
N PRO A 63 1.61 -8.06 16.70
CA PRO A 63 2.54 -7.86 15.58
C PRO A 63 2.90 -9.12 14.82
N SER A 64 2.72 -10.31 15.40
CA SER A 64 3.05 -11.60 14.79
C SER A 64 1.88 -12.25 14.05
N SER A 65 0.66 -11.71 14.19
CA SER A 65 -0.54 -12.28 13.59
C SER A 65 -0.51 -12.19 12.06
N GLU A 66 -0.93 -13.25 11.39
CA GLU A 66 -1.13 -13.26 9.93
C GLU A 66 -2.20 -12.23 9.52
N VAL A 67 -3.28 -12.15 10.29
CA VAL A 67 -4.34 -11.14 10.07
C VAL A 67 -3.77 -9.73 10.15
N THR A 68 -2.92 -9.43 11.13
CA THR A 68 -2.28 -8.11 11.27
C THR A 68 -1.43 -7.77 10.05
N ARG A 69 -0.62 -8.71 9.54
CA ARG A 69 0.22 -8.46 8.36
C ARG A 69 -0.61 -8.19 7.11
N ASN A 70 -1.66 -8.97 6.88
CA ASN A 70 -2.56 -8.78 5.73
C ASN A 70 -3.36 -7.47 5.86
N LEU A 71 -3.82 -7.12 7.06
CA LEU A 71 -4.52 -5.86 7.32
C LEU A 71 -3.61 -4.65 7.06
N ILE A 72 -2.35 -4.71 7.49
CA ILE A 72 -1.34 -3.69 7.19
C ILE A 72 -1.08 -3.62 5.67
N GLY A 73 -0.97 -4.76 4.99
CA GLY A 73 -0.81 -4.80 3.54
C GLY A 73 -1.96 -4.12 2.80
N ALA A 74 -3.20 -4.45 3.18
CA ALA A 74 -4.39 -3.80 2.62
C ALA A 74 -4.42 -2.29 2.90
N ALA A 75 -4.17 -1.89 4.15
CA ALA A 75 -4.16 -0.49 4.57
C ALA A 75 -3.10 0.34 3.84
N GLN A 76 -1.92 -0.23 3.60
CA GLN A 76 -0.84 0.43 2.89
C GLN A 76 -1.26 0.81 1.46
N LEU A 77 -1.98 -0.07 0.76
CA LEU A 77 -2.44 0.19 -0.61
C LEU A 77 -3.72 1.05 -0.64
N LEU A 78 -4.61 0.93 0.34
CA LEU A 78 -5.72 1.88 0.51
C LEU A 78 -5.21 3.30 0.77
N MET A 79 -4.14 3.45 1.55
CA MET A 79 -3.49 4.74 1.75
C MET A 79 -2.90 5.27 0.44
N SER A 80 -2.28 4.42 -0.40
CA SER A 80 -1.83 4.80 -1.74
C SER A 80 -3.00 5.33 -2.58
N GLY A 81 -4.13 4.62 -2.56
CA GLY A 81 -5.36 5.05 -3.23
C GLY A 81 -5.89 6.40 -2.75
N LEU A 82 -5.85 6.67 -1.44
CA LEU A 82 -6.22 7.96 -0.86
C LEU A 82 -5.28 9.08 -1.33
N LEU A 83 -3.96 8.84 -1.30
CA LEU A 83 -2.97 9.83 -1.77
C LEU A 83 -3.16 10.16 -3.25
N ILE A 84 -3.43 9.17 -4.12
CA ILE A 84 -3.76 9.36 -5.54
C ILE A 84 -5.02 10.21 -5.69
N TYR A 85 -6.06 9.92 -4.91
CA TYR A 85 -7.30 10.71 -4.90
C TYR A 85 -7.05 12.18 -4.56
N LEU A 86 -6.29 12.45 -3.50
CA LEU A 86 -6.04 13.83 -3.03
C LEU A 86 -5.32 14.70 -4.06
N VAL A 87 -4.63 14.11 -5.02
CA VAL A 87 -3.93 14.83 -6.11
C VAL A 87 -4.55 14.59 -7.49
N ALA A 88 -5.85 14.28 -7.54
CA ALA A 88 -6.63 14.11 -8.77
C ALA A 88 -5.98 13.13 -9.77
N GLY A 89 -5.53 11.97 -9.31
CA GLY A 89 -4.99 10.92 -10.16
C GLY A 89 -3.61 11.21 -10.78
N ARG A 90 -2.84 12.16 -10.22
CA ARG A 90 -1.50 12.51 -10.74
C ARG A 90 -0.62 11.27 -10.84
N ILE A 91 -0.04 11.00 -12.01
CA ILE A 91 0.75 9.79 -12.30
C ILE A 91 1.93 9.61 -11.33
N ALA A 92 2.58 10.69 -10.91
CA ALA A 92 3.68 10.62 -9.94
C ALA A 92 3.27 9.97 -8.60
N MET A 93 2.01 10.10 -8.18
CA MET A 93 1.54 9.51 -6.93
C MET A 93 1.34 7.99 -7.05
N HIS A 94 1.17 7.45 -8.26
CA HIS A 94 1.08 6.01 -8.48
C HIS A 94 2.37 5.27 -8.13
N PHE A 95 3.54 5.94 -8.17
CA PHE A 95 4.80 5.35 -7.70
C PHE A 95 4.75 4.95 -6.22
N HIS A 96 3.86 5.57 -5.43
CA HIS A 96 3.67 5.17 -4.03
C HIS A 96 3.18 3.72 -3.91
N ILE A 97 2.43 3.19 -4.88
CA ILE A 97 1.98 1.80 -4.92
C ILE A 97 3.21 0.87 -5.00
N PHE A 98 4.10 1.11 -5.96
CA PHE A 98 5.30 0.30 -6.17
C PHE A 98 6.23 0.33 -4.96
N VAL A 99 6.46 1.51 -4.39
CA VAL A 99 7.26 1.65 -3.17
C VAL A 99 6.63 0.90 -1.99
N SER A 100 5.29 0.98 -1.85
CA SER A 100 4.56 0.28 -0.79
C SER A 100 4.64 -1.23 -0.94
N LEU A 101 4.50 -1.76 -2.16
CA LEU A 101 4.65 -3.20 -2.44
C LEU A 101 6.08 -3.68 -2.16
N ALA A 102 7.09 -2.91 -2.58
CA ALA A 102 8.48 -3.22 -2.28
C ALA A 102 8.74 -3.29 -0.76
N PHE A 103 8.20 -2.33 0.01
CA PHE A 103 8.31 -2.35 1.47
C PHE A 103 7.60 -3.54 2.09
N LEU A 104 6.41 -3.92 1.59
CA LEU A 104 5.68 -5.10 2.07
C LEU A 104 6.45 -6.40 1.84
N GLY A 105 7.37 -6.44 0.88
CA GLY A 105 8.32 -7.55 0.69
C GLY A 105 9.17 -7.85 1.94
N LEU A 106 9.38 -6.87 2.85
CA LEU A 106 10.07 -7.05 4.13
C LEU A 106 9.36 -8.00 5.11
N TYR A 107 8.11 -8.37 4.84
CA TYR A 107 7.43 -9.43 5.59
C TYR A 107 7.91 -10.83 5.21
N TYR A 108 8.53 -11.01 4.05
CA TYR A 108 8.86 -12.31 3.47
C TYR A 108 7.64 -13.25 3.44
N ASP A 109 6.48 -12.66 3.18
CA ASP A 109 5.18 -13.35 3.17
C ASP A 109 4.41 -12.96 1.90
N TRP A 110 4.43 -13.86 0.91
CA TRP A 110 3.78 -13.61 -0.37
C TRP A 110 2.26 -13.36 -0.27
N LYS A 111 1.61 -13.87 0.78
CA LYS A 111 0.17 -13.65 0.99
C LYS A 111 -0.13 -12.17 1.24
N VAL A 112 0.76 -11.47 1.94
CA VAL A 112 0.64 -10.01 2.18
C VAL A 112 0.72 -9.26 0.85
N LEU A 113 1.63 -9.64 -0.05
CA LEU A 113 1.76 -9.04 -1.38
C LEU A 113 0.51 -9.29 -2.22
N VAL A 114 -0.03 -10.51 -2.21
CA VAL A 114 -1.27 -10.84 -2.93
C VAL A 114 -2.44 -10.02 -2.38
N THR A 115 -2.62 -9.95 -1.05
CA THR A 115 -3.67 -9.14 -0.43
C THR A 115 -3.57 -7.68 -0.86
N ALA A 116 -2.39 -7.09 -0.79
CA ALA A 116 -2.11 -5.72 -1.20
C ALA A 116 -2.43 -5.49 -2.69
N SER A 117 -2.02 -6.40 -3.56
CA SER A 117 -2.25 -6.33 -5.02
C SER A 117 -3.73 -6.42 -5.37
N VAL A 118 -4.48 -7.32 -4.71
CA VAL A 118 -5.93 -7.44 -4.92
C VAL A 118 -6.64 -6.14 -4.53
N VAL A 119 -6.27 -5.54 -3.40
CA VAL A 119 -6.83 -4.24 -2.97
C VAL A 119 -6.54 -3.16 -4.01
N THR A 120 -5.31 -3.08 -4.51
CA THR A 120 -4.93 -2.12 -5.55
C THR A 120 -5.71 -2.34 -6.85
N ALA A 121 -5.80 -3.60 -7.31
CA ALA A 121 -6.51 -3.92 -8.55
C ALA A 121 -7.99 -3.55 -8.46
N ILE A 122 -8.65 -3.87 -7.33
CA ILE A 122 -10.06 -3.51 -7.10
C ILE A 122 -10.23 -1.99 -7.10
N ASP A 123 -9.38 -1.26 -6.36
CA ASP A 123 -9.42 0.19 -6.29
C ASP A 123 -9.26 0.85 -7.67
N HIS A 124 -8.26 0.42 -8.44
CA HIS A 124 -7.99 0.96 -9.79
C HIS A 124 -9.11 0.64 -10.77
N PHE A 125 -9.64 -0.58 -10.73
CA PHE A 125 -10.72 -0.99 -11.61
C PHE A 125 -12.02 -0.24 -11.29
N VAL A 126 -12.41 -0.21 -10.01
CA VAL A 126 -13.66 0.47 -9.60
C VAL A 126 -13.57 1.97 -9.84
N ARG A 127 -12.56 2.63 -9.30
CA ARG A 127 -12.43 4.09 -9.47
C ARG A 127 -12.08 4.49 -10.91
N GLY A 128 -11.34 3.65 -11.63
CA GLY A 128 -11.08 3.88 -13.05
C GLY A 128 -12.34 3.96 -13.89
N ILE A 129 -13.40 3.22 -13.52
CA ILE A 129 -14.70 3.24 -14.20
C ILE A 129 -15.61 4.37 -13.65
N VAL A 130 -15.73 4.45 -12.32
CA VAL A 130 -16.76 5.33 -11.69
C VAL A 130 -16.27 6.76 -11.51
N ALA A 131 -14.97 6.96 -11.34
CA ALA A 131 -14.37 8.26 -11.04
C ALA A 131 -12.96 8.38 -11.63
N PRO A 132 -12.81 8.30 -12.97
CA PRO A 132 -11.51 8.22 -13.64
C PRO A 132 -10.60 9.43 -13.34
N MET A 133 -11.17 10.61 -13.11
CA MET A 133 -10.43 11.80 -12.70
C MET A 133 -9.70 11.58 -11.37
N SER A 134 -10.32 10.89 -10.43
CA SER A 134 -9.73 10.59 -9.12
C SER A 134 -8.62 9.54 -9.15
N MET A 135 -8.55 8.77 -10.24
CA MET A 135 -7.61 7.66 -10.39
C MET A 135 -6.52 7.95 -11.42
N PHE A 136 -6.90 8.44 -12.59
CA PHE A 136 -5.98 8.62 -13.74
C PHE A 136 -5.80 10.07 -14.16
N GLY A 137 -6.46 11.03 -13.49
CA GLY A 137 -6.40 12.45 -13.84
C GLY A 137 -7.06 12.79 -15.17
N VAL A 138 -7.96 11.94 -15.68
CA VAL A 138 -8.68 12.09 -16.94
C VAL A 138 -10.18 12.02 -16.72
N THR A 139 -10.96 12.70 -17.59
CA THR A 139 -12.43 12.70 -17.51
C THR A 139 -13.06 11.39 -17.99
N TYR A 140 -12.34 10.65 -18.83
CA TYR A 140 -12.74 9.33 -19.33
C TYR A 140 -11.53 8.41 -19.34
N SER A 141 -11.66 7.21 -18.81
CA SER A 141 -10.63 6.17 -18.91
C SER A 141 -11.10 5.01 -19.77
N ALA A 142 -10.25 4.60 -20.69
CA ALA A 142 -10.47 3.36 -21.42
C ALA A 142 -10.18 2.15 -20.48
N PRO A 143 -10.93 1.04 -20.60
CA PRO A 143 -10.74 -0.13 -19.73
C PRO A 143 -9.31 -0.70 -19.73
N TRP A 144 -8.58 -0.55 -20.83
CA TRP A 144 -7.19 -0.99 -20.94
C TRP A 144 -6.23 -0.24 -20.00
N MET A 145 -6.54 1.00 -19.59
CA MET A 145 -5.69 1.77 -18.65
C MET A 145 -5.58 1.07 -17.30
N ALA A 146 -6.70 0.60 -16.74
CA ALA A 146 -6.69 -0.19 -15.51
C ALA A 146 -5.98 -1.53 -15.70
N ALA A 147 -6.15 -2.17 -16.86
CA ALA A 147 -5.46 -3.42 -17.18
C ALA A 147 -3.94 -3.24 -17.27
N GLU A 148 -3.48 -2.16 -17.89
CA GLU A 148 -2.06 -1.81 -17.99
C GLU A 148 -1.44 -1.61 -16.59
N HIS A 149 -2.06 -0.80 -15.73
CA HIS A 149 -1.58 -0.60 -14.36
C HIS A 149 -1.56 -1.91 -13.57
N THR A 150 -2.59 -2.74 -13.71
CA THR A 150 -2.66 -4.06 -13.06
C THR A 150 -1.55 -4.99 -13.56
N ALA A 151 -1.21 -4.96 -14.86
CA ALA A 151 -0.14 -5.77 -15.42
C ALA A 151 1.22 -5.42 -14.81
N TRP A 152 1.53 -4.14 -14.61
CA TRP A 152 2.76 -3.70 -13.95
C TRP A 152 2.81 -4.12 -12.48
N VAL A 153 1.70 -4.04 -11.75
CA VAL A 153 1.60 -4.53 -10.36
C VAL A 153 1.84 -6.04 -10.31
N ILE A 154 1.23 -6.83 -11.22
CA ILE A 154 1.44 -8.28 -11.30
C ILE A 154 2.92 -8.60 -11.58
N PHE A 155 3.55 -7.86 -12.49
CA PHE A 155 4.96 -8.03 -12.82
C PHE A 155 5.85 -7.80 -11.60
N GLU A 156 5.67 -6.69 -10.88
CA GLU A 156 6.43 -6.38 -9.67
C GLU A 156 6.21 -7.42 -8.58
N VAL A 157 4.95 -7.75 -8.29
CA VAL A 157 4.60 -8.72 -7.23
C VAL A 157 5.12 -10.11 -7.55
N GLY A 158 5.17 -10.49 -8.83
CA GLY A 158 5.81 -11.73 -9.27
C GLY A 158 7.28 -11.79 -8.84
N PHE A 159 8.05 -10.74 -9.13
CA PHE A 159 9.46 -10.65 -8.72
C PHE A 159 9.63 -10.59 -7.20
N LEU A 160 8.85 -9.79 -6.50
CA LEU A 160 8.89 -9.71 -5.04
C LEU A 160 8.57 -11.06 -4.39
N THR A 161 7.59 -11.78 -4.92
CA THR A 161 7.21 -13.12 -4.45
C THR A 161 8.34 -14.12 -4.65
N LEU A 162 8.98 -14.13 -5.82
CA LEU A 162 10.17 -14.95 -6.06
C LEU A 162 11.29 -14.64 -5.07
N GLY A 163 11.57 -13.34 -4.82
CA GLY A 163 12.54 -12.91 -3.83
C GLY A 163 12.19 -13.38 -2.41
N CYS A 164 10.94 -13.27 -2.00
CA CYS A 164 10.46 -13.79 -0.72
C CYS A 164 10.67 -15.30 -0.59
N LEU A 165 10.32 -16.07 -1.63
CA LEU A 165 10.48 -17.52 -1.63
C LEU A 165 11.96 -17.94 -1.56
N GLN A 166 12.83 -17.24 -2.29
CA GLN A 166 14.28 -17.47 -2.25
C GLN A 166 14.86 -17.18 -0.86
N ALA A 167 14.47 -16.06 -0.25
CA ALA A 167 14.92 -15.68 1.09
C ALA A 167 14.46 -16.70 2.15
N ILE A 168 13.21 -17.18 2.08
CA ILE A 168 12.71 -18.23 2.97
C ILE A 168 13.49 -19.54 2.81
N ARG A 169 13.78 -19.94 1.58
CA ARG A 169 14.59 -21.15 1.31
C ARG A 169 16.01 -21.01 1.88
N ALA A 170 16.64 -19.86 1.66
CA ALA A 170 17.98 -19.59 2.19
C ALA A 170 18.03 -19.62 3.71
N GLN A 171 17.03 -19.04 4.40
CA GLN A 171 16.93 -19.11 5.87
C GLN A 171 16.77 -20.55 6.38
N ARG A 172 15.90 -21.33 5.73
CA ARG A 172 15.69 -22.75 6.10
C ARG A 172 16.95 -23.58 5.94
N ASN A 173 17.68 -23.37 4.83
CA ASN A 173 18.93 -24.09 4.59
C ASN A 173 20.00 -23.75 5.64
N ARG A 174 20.14 -22.46 6.00
CA ARG A 174 21.07 -22.02 7.07
C ARG A 174 20.73 -22.68 8.40
N ALA A 175 19.47 -22.61 8.82
CA ALA A 175 19.01 -23.23 10.07
C ALA A 175 19.27 -24.75 10.09
N ARG A 176 19.10 -25.44 8.95
CA ARG A 176 19.40 -26.86 8.83
C ARG A 176 20.90 -27.14 9.00
N THR A 177 21.76 -26.38 8.33
CA THR A 177 23.22 -26.53 8.44
C THR A 177 23.70 -26.27 9.86
N GLU A 178 23.15 -25.28 10.54
CA GLU A 178 23.46 -25.01 11.97
C GLU A 178 23.14 -26.21 12.87
N LEU A 179 21.96 -26.81 12.72
CA LEU A 179 21.55 -27.99 13.48
C LEU A 179 22.43 -29.23 13.16
N GLU A 180 22.81 -29.41 11.89
CA GLU A 180 23.71 -30.51 11.50
C GLU A 180 25.10 -30.33 12.11
N ASN A 181 25.63 -29.10 12.17
CA ASN A 181 26.91 -28.80 12.79
C ASN A 181 26.88 -28.98 14.33
N GLU A 182 25.79 -28.59 14.99
CA GLU A 182 25.61 -28.80 16.44
C GLU A 182 25.50 -30.28 16.81
N ALA A 183 24.95 -31.12 15.94
CA ALA A 183 24.84 -32.55 16.16
C ALA A 183 26.16 -33.32 15.94
N GLN A 184 27.14 -32.72 15.28
CA GLN A 184 28.47 -33.31 15.03
C GLN A 184 29.50 -32.95 16.06
N ASN A 185 29.26 -31.96 16.92
CA ASN A 185 30.12 -31.52 18.02
C ASN A 185 29.64 -32.10 19.37
#